data_ad4369e317b406947bc31a18dd19b70f
#
_entry.id   ad4369e317b406947bc31a18dd19b70f
#
_cell.length_a   1.000
_cell.length_b   1.000
_cell.length_c   1.000
_cell.angle_alpha   90.00
_cell.angle_beta   90.00
_cell.angle_gamma   90.00
#
_symmetry.space_group_name_H-M   'P 1'
#
loop_
_entity.id
_entity.type
_entity.pdbx_description
1 polymer ?
#
loop_
_entity_poly.entity_id
_entity_poly.type
_entity_poly.pdbx_seq_one_letter_code
_entity_poly.pdbx_strand_id
1 'polypeptide(L)'
;MTKVIVIDDEEDIRITLKEVFTRAGFDVEVASNGDEGMSLLREHGADLVVTDIIMPGRDGVETARNIRTEFPETKIIVMSGGGNAAPLGYEPAAITTTAYLASAAAIGADLTLTKPFDREELIKAATELTAH
;
A
#
# COMPACT_ATOMS: atom_id res chain seq x y z
N MET A 1 17.91 6.01 -7.15
CA MET A 1 17.12 4.80 -7.00
C MET A 1 15.73 5.16 -6.47
N THR A 2 14.70 4.67 -7.09
CA THR A 2 13.34 4.95 -6.65
C THR A 2 13.08 4.25 -5.31
N LYS A 3 12.58 4.99 -4.34
CA LYS A 3 12.35 4.47 -3.01
C LYS A 3 10.90 4.12 -2.78
N VAL A 4 10.66 2.93 -2.25
CA VAL A 4 9.32 2.42 -1.92
C VAL A 4 9.25 2.07 -0.44
N ILE A 5 8.16 2.46 0.20
CA ILE A 5 7.85 2.01 1.56
C ILE A 5 6.63 1.10 1.47
N VAL A 6 6.75 -0.12 1.99
CA VAL A 6 5.65 -1.08 2.02
C VAL A 6 5.10 -1.15 3.44
N ILE A 7 3.81 -0.90 3.59
CA ILE A 7 3.13 -0.93 4.89
C ILE A 7 2.11 -2.07 4.87
N ASP A 8 2.33 -3.09 5.67
CA ASP A 8 1.41 -4.23 5.76
C ASP A 8 1.64 -4.92 7.11
N ASP A 9 0.57 -5.31 7.77
CA ASP A 9 0.65 -5.97 9.07
C ASP A 9 1.07 -7.44 8.97
N GLU A 10 1.03 -8.01 7.77
CA GLU A 10 1.42 -9.40 7.55
C GLU A 10 2.89 -9.48 7.17
N GLU A 11 3.67 -10.18 7.99
CA GLU A 11 5.10 -10.34 7.75
C GLU A 11 5.41 -10.97 6.40
N ASP A 12 4.66 -12.02 6.03
CA ASP A 12 4.88 -12.71 4.76
C ASP A 12 4.73 -11.79 3.57
N ILE A 13 3.76 -10.88 3.62
CA ILE A 13 3.54 -9.91 2.55
C ILE A 13 4.70 -8.93 2.51
N ARG A 14 5.14 -8.43 3.67
CA ARG A 14 6.29 -7.50 3.71
C ARG A 14 7.53 -8.13 3.10
N ILE A 15 7.82 -9.37 3.47
CA ILE A 15 8.99 -10.09 2.94
C ILE A 15 8.87 -10.26 1.43
N THR A 16 7.72 -10.72 0.96
CA THR A 16 7.49 -10.95 -0.45
C THR A 16 7.62 -9.68 -1.27
N LEU A 17 6.98 -8.60 -0.83
CA LEU A 17 7.02 -7.34 -1.58
C LEU A 17 8.39 -6.70 -1.53
N LYS A 18 9.09 -6.82 -0.42
CA LYS A 18 10.46 -6.32 -0.35
C LYS A 18 11.34 -7.01 -1.39
N GLU A 19 11.20 -8.33 -1.53
CA GLU A 19 11.96 -9.08 -2.51
C GLU A 19 11.57 -8.68 -3.94
N VAL A 20 10.28 -8.61 -4.21
CA VAL A 20 9.77 -8.26 -5.54
C VAL A 20 10.28 -6.88 -5.98
N PHE A 21 10.15 -5.87 -5.13
CA PHE A 21 10.60 -4.53 -5.46
C PHE A 21 12.13 -4.43 -5.54
N THR A 22 12.83 -5.10 -4.65
CA THR A 22 14.29 -5.08 -4.67
C THR A 22 14.81 -5.67 -5.97
N ARG A 23 14.25 -6.78 -6.42
CA ARG A 23 14.63 -7.40 -7.69
C ARG A 23 14.31 -6.51 -8.89
N ALA A 24 13.31 -5.67 -8.77
CA ALA A 24 12.96 -4.75 -9.84
C ALA A 24 13.80 -3.46 -9.84
N GLY A 25 14.72 -3.33 -8.89
CA GLY A 25 15.63 -2.19 -8.85
C GLY A 25 15.20 -1.06 -7.93
N PHE A 26 14.20 -1.27 -7.10
CA PHE A 26 13.75 -0.26 -6.13
C PHE A 26 14.51 -0.38 -4.81
N ASP A 27 14.63 0.73 -4.11
CA ASP A 27 15.13 0.77 -2.75
C ASP A 27 13.91 0.64 -1.83
N VAL A 28 13.85 -0.42 -1.03
CA VAL A 28 12.63 -0.78 -0.30
C VAL A 28 12.83 -0.76 1.21
N GLU A 29 11.89 -0.12 1.90
CA GLU A 29 11.77 -0.23 3.34
C GLU A 29 10.38 -0.77 3.65
N VAL A 30 10.24 -1.47 4.77
CA VAL A 30 8.97 -2.07 5.16
C VAL A 30 8.54 -1.59 6.54
N ALA A 31 7.24 -1.51 6.74
CA ALA A 31 6.63 -1.11 8.00
C ALA A 31 5.47 -2.03 8.30
N SER A 32 5.23 -2.29 9.57
CA SER A 32 4.16 -3.19 10.00
C SER A 32 2.83 -2.47 10.24
N ASN A 33 2.85 -1.16 10.27
CA ASN A 33 1.63 -0.36 10.47
C ASN A 33 1.84 1.05 9.92
N GLY A 34 0.74 1.81 9.90
CA GLY A 34 0.76 3.17 9.35
C GLY A 34 1.67 4.12 10.10
N ASP A 35 1.72 4.02 11.43
CA ASP A 35 2.56 4.92 12.22
C ASP A 35 4.03 4.72 11.92
N GLU A 36 4.45 3.45 11.82
CA GLU A 36 5.81 3.12 11.46
C GLU A 36 6.13 3.60 10.05
N GLY A 37 5.20 3.41 9.11
CA GLY A 37 5.36 3.89 7.75
C GLY A 37 5.52 5.39 7.67
N MET A 38 4.72 6.13 8.44
CA MET A 38 4.83 7.59 8.48
C MET A 38 6.17 8.03 9.06
N SER A 39 6.67 7.32 10.07
CA SER A 39 7.97 7.62 10.64
C SER A 39 9.08 7.44 9.62
N LEU A 40 9.02 6.37 8.83
CA LEU A 40 10.00 6.13 7.77
C LEU A 40 9.93 7.22 6.70
N LEU A 41 8.73 7.65 6.33
CA LEU A 41 8.56 8.74 5.38
C LEU A 41 9.19 10.04 5.88
N ARG A 42 9.01 10.35 7.16
CA ARG A 42 9.57 11.57 7.73
C ARG A 42 11.08 11.52 7.82
N GLU A 43 11.66 10.34 8.08
CA GLU A 43 13.10 10.18 8.17
C GLU A 43 13.78 10.11 6.81
N HIS A 44 13.24 9.33 5.89
CA HIS A 44 13.94 8.99 4.65
C HIS A 44 13.23 9.48 3.39
N GLY A 45 11.95 9.79 3.47
CA GLY A 45 11.14 10.08 2.28
C GLY A 45 10.88 8.83 1.47
N ALA A 46 10.04 8.94 0.47
CA ALA A 46 9.80 7.88 -0.50
C ALA A 46 9.11 8.45 -1.73
N ASP A 47 9.33 7.79 -2.86
CA ASP A 47 8.64 8.13 -4.11
C ASP A 47 7.28 7.43 -4.19
N LEU A 48 7.17 6.30 -3.52
CA LEU A 48 5.97 5.46 -3.54
C LEU A 48 5.73 4.81 -2.18
N VAL A 49 4.48 4.77 -1.76
CA VAL A 49 4.05 3.98 -0.62
C VAL A 49 3.04 2.96 -1.12
N VAL A 50 3.24 1.69 -0.73
CA VAL A 50 2.30 0.61 -0.99
C VAL A 50 1.76 0.18 0.35
N THR A 51 0.47 0.40 0.60
CA THR A 51 -0.11 0.13 1.91
C THR A 51 -1.35 -0.74 1.82
N ASP A 52 -1.50 -1.65 2.79
CA ASP A 52 -2.74 -2.40 2.95
C ASP A 52 -3.82 -1.43 3.42
N ILE A 53 -5.05 -1.66 2.99
CA ILE A 53 -6.16 -0.80 3.36
C ILE A 53 -6.75 -1.15 4.73
N ILE A 54 -6.68 -2.42 5.12
CA ILE A 54 -7.24 -2.89 6.40
C ILE A 54 -6.11 -3.37 7.30
N MET A 55 -5.83 -2.65 8.37
CA MET A 55 -4.79 -2.98 9.33
C MET A 55 -5.29 -2.75 10.75
N PRO A 56 -4.84 -3.56 11.73
CA PRO A 56 -5.17 -3.32 13.12
C PRO A 56 -4.73 -1.94 13.59
N GLY A 57 -5.56 -1.28 14.35
CA GLY A 57 -5.26 -0.01 14.98
C GLY A 57 -5.48 1.21 14.11
N ARG A 58 -5.01 1.19 12.90
CA ARG A 58 -5.16 2.32 11.96
C ARG A 58 -5.38 1.76 10.57
N ASP A 59 -6.45 2.15 9.92
CA ASP A 59 -6.74 1.63 8.58
C ASP A 59 -5.91 2.34 7.51
N GLY A 60 -5.84 1.70 6.33
CA GLY A 60 -5.06 2.22 5.22
C GLY A 60 -5.63 3.50 4.62
N VAL A 61 -6.93 3.74 4.78
CA VAL A 61 -7.56 4.98 4.31
C VAL A 61 -7.00 6.17 5.09
N GLU A 62 -6.95 6.04 6.41
CA GLU A 62 -6.39 7.09 7.26
C GLU A 62 -4.91 7.31 6.95
N THR A 63 -4.16 6.21 6.78
CA THR A 63 -2.76 6.29 6.42
C THR A 63 -2.58 7.02 5.09
N ALA A 64 -3.35 6.66 4.08
CA ALA A 64 -3.27 7.31 2.76
C ALA A 64 -3.59 8.80 2.86
N ARG A 65 -4.59 9.17 3.65
CA ARG A 65 -4.93 10.58 3.86
C ARG A 65 -3.76 11.34 4.49
N ASN A 66 -3.15 10.77 5.51
CA ASN A 66 -2.03 11.41 6.20
C ASN A 66 -0.83 11.58 5.26
N ILE A 67 -0.54 10.58 4.45
CA ILE A 67 0.54 10.65 3.47
C ILE A 67 0.25 11.74 2.47
N ARG A 68 -0.95 11.78 1.92
CA ARG A 68 -1.31 12.78 0.92
C ARG A 68 -1.24 14.19 1.48
N THR A 69 -1.61 14.38 2.75
CA THR A 69 -1.56 15.68 3.40
C THR A 69 -0.13 16.13 3.67
N GLU A 70 0.69 15.24 4.21
CA GLU A 70 2.05 15.58 4.63
C GLU A 70 3.08 15.45 3.51
N PHE A 71 2.86 14.52 2.58
CA PHE A 71 3.78 14.24 1.46
C PHE A 71 3.01 14.20 0.14
N PRO A 72 2.54 15.35 -0.34
CA PRO A 72 1.64 15.40 -1.51
C PRO A 72 2.27 14.87 -2.81
N GLU A 73 3.57 14.77 -2.89
CA GLU A 73 4.24 14.28 -4.09
C GLU A 73 4.52 12.77 -4.06
N THR A 74 4.39 12.14 -2.90
CA THR A 74 4.57 10.70 -2.78
C THR A 74 3.37 9.98 -3.41
N LYS A 75 3.63 9.03 -4.30
CA LYS A 75 2.58 8.22 -4.91
C LYS A 75 2.09 7.15 -3.94
N ILE A 76 0.83 6.78 -4.06
CA ILE A 76 0.20 5.83 -3.13
C ILE A 76 -0.52 4.74 -3.88
N ILE A 77 -0.15 3.48 -3.60
CA ILE A 77 -0.89 2.30 -4.03
C ILE A 77 -1.53 1.69 -2.80
N VAL A 78 -2.83 1.51 -2.83
CA VAL A 78 -3.57 0.88 -1.73
C VAL A 78 -3.95 -0.53 -2.14
N MET A 79 -3.70 -1.50 -1.25
CA MET A 79 -4.02 -2.89 -1.49
C MET A 79 -5.20 -3.33 -0.63
N SER A 80 -6.10 -4.11 -1.23
CA SER A 80 -7.20 -4.73 -0.51
C SER A 80 -6.77 -6.12 -0.02
N GLY A 81 -7.07 -6.44 1.23
CA GLY A 81 -6.74 -7.72 1.82
C GLY A 81 -7.69 -8.84 1.44
N GLY A 82 -8.05 -8.96 0.16
CA GLY A 82 -9.08 -9.87 -0.31
C GLY A 82 -9.16 -11.24 0.33
N GLY A 83 -8.05 -11.98 0.34
CA GLY A 83 -8.05 -13.34 0.88
C GLY A 83 -8.37 -13.41 2.36
N ASN A 84 -7.77 -12.56 3.14
CA ASN A 84 -7.96 -12.54 4.59
C ASN A 84 -9.18 -11.73 5.00
N ALA A 85 -9.54 -10.75 4.20
CA ALA A 85 -10.68 -9.91 4.48
C ALA A 85 -11.99 -10.68 4.39
N ALA A 86 -12.00 -11.80 3.66
CA ALA A 86 -13.19 -12.61 3.51
C ALA A 86 -12.93 -14.05 3.90
N PRO A 87 -12.43 -14.32 5.11
CA PRO A 87 -12.09 -15.68 5.52
C PRO A 87 -13.29 -16.60 5.52
N LEU A 88 -14.47 -16.06 5.65
CA LEU A 88 -15.71 -16.82 5.69
C LEU A 88 -16.50 -16.71 4.40
N GLY A 89 -15.95 -16.02 3.40
CA GLY A 89 -16.61 -15.83 2.13
C GLY A 89 -17.85 -14.95 2.20
N TYR A 90 -17.97 -14.10 3.19
CA TYR A 90 -19.13 -13.25 3.34
C TYR A 90 -19.12 -12.09 2.36
N GLU A 91 -20.28 -11.89 1.73
CA GLU A 91 -20.49 -10.71 0.89
C GLU A 91 -20.32 -9.39 1.66
N PRO A 92 -20.76 -9.29 2.93
CA PRO A 92 -20.54 -8.06 3.67
C PRO A 92 -19.08 -7.64 3.77
N ALA A 93 -18.17 -8.61 3.89
CA ALA A 93 -16.74 -8.32 3.92
C ALA A 93 -16.27 -7.77 2.56
N ALA A 94 -16.75 -8.35 1.47
CA ALA A 94 -16.41 -7.90 0.12
C ALA A 94 -16.94 -6.47 -0.11
N ILE A 95 -18.17 -6.20 0.33
CA ILE A 95 -18.76 -4.87 0.20
C ILE A 95 -17.95 -3.85 1.01
N THR A 96 -17.54 -4.21 2.22
CA THR A 96 -16.72 -3.34 3.07
C THR A 96 -15.39 -3.03 2.38
N THR A 97 -14.74 -4.04 1.80
CA THR A 97 -13.49 -3.85 1.08
C THR A 97 -13.66 -2.89 -0.08
N THR A 98 -14.75 -3.04 -0.85
CA THR A 98 -15.04 -2.16 -1.98
C THR A 98 -15.24 -0.71 -1.51
N ALA A 99 -15.94 -0.53 -0.39
CA ALA A 99 -16.14 0.80 0.18
C ALA A 99 -14.83 1.44 0.62
N TYR A 100 -13.93 0.67 1.23
CA TYR A 100 -12.62 1.17 1.62
C TYR A 100 -11.78 1.56 0.41
N LEU A 101 -11.80 0.75 -0.65
CA LEU A 101 -11.06 1.07 -1.88
C LEU A 101 -11.58 2.36 -2.51
N ALA A 102 -12.89 2.54 -2.55
CA ALA A 102 -13.49 3.76 -3.09
C ALA A 102 -13.09 4.96 -2.23
N SER A 103 -13.10 4.82 -0.90
CA SER A 103 -12.71 5.89 0.00
C SER A 103 -11.24 6.26 -0.16
N ALA A 104 -10.37 5.26 -0.30
CA ALA A 104 -8.94 5.49 -0.50
C ALA A 104 -8.69 6.26 -1.79
N ALA A 105 -9.38 5.89 -2.87
CA ALA A 105 -9.27 6.60 -4.14
C ALA A 105 -9.75 8.04 -4.00
N ALA A 106 -10.84 8.27 -3.27
CA ALA A 106 -11.40 9.60 -3.09
C ALA A 106 -10.46 10.53 -2.31
N ILE A 107 -9.66 9.99 -1.39
CA ILE A 107 -8.74 10.82 -0.60
C ILE A 107 -7.34 10.91 -1.19
N GLY A 108 -7.13 10.34 -2.36
CA GLY A 108 -5.91 10.59 -3.10
C GLY A 108 -4.97 9.41 -3.34
N ALA A 109 -5.42 8.18 -3.16
CA ALA A 109 -4.62 7.04 -3.59
C ALA A 109 -4.51 7.07 -5.12
N ASP A 110 -3.31 6.87 -5.63
CA ASP A 110 -3.06 6.91 -7.07
C ASP A 110 -3.52 5.63 -7.77
N LEU A 111 -3.53 4.53 -7.03
CA LEU A 111 -3.98 3.25 -7.57
C LEU A 111 -4.49 2.36 -6.44
N THR A 112 -5.50 1.56 -6.73
CA THR A 112 -6.00 0.56 -5.79
C THR A 112 -5.88 -0.81 -6.44
N LEU A 113 -5.37 -1.79 -5.69
CA LEU A 113 -5.22 -3.17 -6.16
C LEU A 113 -5.92 -4.11 -5.19
N THR A 114 -6.56 -5.13 -5.74
CA THR A 114 -7.22 -6.16 -4.94
C THR A 114 -6.32 -7.40 -4.88
N LYS A 115 -6.09 -7.91 -3.70
CA LYS A 115 -5.34 -9.17 -3.53
C LYS A 115 -6.21 -10.36 -3.92
N PRO A 116 -5.68 -11.41 -4.52
CA PRO A 116 -4.28 -11.49 -4.96
C PRO A 116 -4.06 -10.69 -6.24
N PHE A 117 -2.89 -10.07 -6.34
CA PHE A 117 -2.50 -9.34 -7.54
C PHE A 117 -1.24 -9.94 -8.12
N ASP A 118 -1.02 -9.69 -9.42
CA ASP A 118 0.15 -10.17 -10.13
C ASP A 118 1.35 -9.29 -9.81
N ARG A 119 2.50 -9.90 -9.56
CA ARG A 119 3.75 -9.18 -9.29
C ARG A 119 4.13 -8.25 -10.44
N GLU A 120 3.94 -8.71 -11.67
CA GLU A 120 4.25 -7.91 -12.85
C GLU A 120 3.34 -6.69 -12.92
N GLU A 121 2.08 -6.86 -12.60
CA GLU A 121 1.11 -5.75 -12.57
C GLU A 121 1.51 -4.71 -11.53
N LEU A 122 1.91 -5.16 -10.35
CA LEU A 122 2.34 -4.27 -9.28
C LEU A 122 3.59 -3.48 -9.68
N ILE A 123 4.59 -4.16 -10.23
CA ILE A 123 5.84 -3.51 -10.65
C ILE A 123 5.59 -2.54 -11.80
N LYS A 124 4.75 -2.92 -12.74
CA LYS A 124 4.39 -2.03 -13.84
C LYS A 124 3.72 -0.76 -13.34
N ALA A 125 2.77 -0.91 -12.44
CA ALA A 125 2.08 0.23 -11.83
C ALA A 125 3.05 1.13 -11.07
N ALA A 126 3.92 0.54 -10.26
CA ALA A 126 4.91 1.27 -9.49
C ALA A 126 5.85 2.05 -10.41
N THR A 127 6.30 1.42 -11.48
CA THR A 127 7.20 2.04 -12.45
C THR A 127 6.51 3.23 -13.14
N GLU A 128 5.27 3.04 -13.56
CA GLU A 128 4.52 4.11 -14.23
C GLU A 128 4.25 5.29 -13.31
N LEU A 129 3.86 5.03 -12.07
CA LEU A 129 3.57 6.10 -11.10
C LEU A 129 4.80 6.90 -10.71
N THR A 130 5.97 6.27 -10.69
CA THR A 130 7.21 6.93 -10.27
C THR A 130 8.08 7.37 -11.45
N ALA A 131 7.62 7.20 -12.67
CA ALA A 131 8.35 7.66 -13.85
C ALA A 131 8.38 9.19 -13.88
N HIS A 132 9.53 9.74 -14.24
CA HIS A 132 9.74 11.18 -14.32
C HIS A 132 9.94 11.66 -15.73
#